data_86b30a47ec6fabaf471d5300a977da47
#
_entry.id   86b30a47ec6fabaf471d5300a977da47
#
_cell.length_a   1.000
_cell.length_b   1.000
_cell.length_c   1.000
_cell.angle_alpha   90.00
_cell.angle_beta   90.00
_cell.angle_gamma   90.00
#
_symmetry.space_group_name_H-M   'P 1'
#
loop_
_entity.id
_entity.type
_entity.pdbx_description
1 polymer ?
#
loop_
_entity_poly.entity_id
_entity_poly.type
_entity_poly.pdbx_seq_one_letter_code
_entity_poly.pdbx_strand_id
1 'polypeptide(L)'
;MRYLPAFVLLFVLLAIACSKPPEYPVEPEIEFLRLDRDTFSQGTGLQDSIWVTLGFTDGDGDIGYEEGGPVNLFLTDLRKNVAADNFRIPFIPELGANNGLQGEIQFKLFQTCCIFPGGIPLPCEPSTEFPFDTVQYEIYMIDRAGNESNRVTTAPILIRCD
;
A
#
# COMPACT_ATOMS: atom_id res chain seq x y z
N MET A 1 -38.67 -26.46 37.31
CA MET A 1 -38.84 -25.33 36.37
C MET A 1 -37.81 -24.17 36.56
N ARG A 2 -36.57 -24.40 37.08
CA ARG A 2 -35.59 -23.34 37.40
C ARG A 2 -34.49 -23.16 36.32
N TYR A 3 -34.44 -24.01 35.28
CA TYR A 3 -33.38 -23.99 34.26
C TYR A 3 -33.80 -23.40 32.91
N LEU A 4 -35.10 -23.08 32.73
CA LEU A 4 -35.66 -22.51 31.50
C LEU A 4 -35.01 -21.16 31.13
N PRO A 5 -34.78 -20.21 32.09
CA PRO A 5 -34.17 -18.93 31.74
C PRO A 5 -32.66 -19.04 31.33
N ALA A 6 -31.92 -20.02 31.89
CA ALA A 6 -30.51 -20.24 31.54
C ALA A 6 -30.37 -20.82 30.13
N PHE A 7 -31.31 -21.67 29.69
CA PHE A 7 -31.31 -22.26 28.35
C PHE A 7 -31.68 -21.24 27.28
N VAL A 8 -32.61 -20.33 27.57
CA VAL A 8 -32.98 -19.23 26.68
C VAL A 8 -31.82 -18.23 26.54
N LEU A 9 -31.10 -17.92 27.63
CA LEU A 9 -29.96 -17.02 27.61
C LEU A 9 -28.79 -17.60 26.79
N LEU A 10 -28.53 -18.91 26.89
CA LEU A 10 -27.52 -19.62 26.12
C LEU A 10 -27.86 -19.63 24.61
N PHE A 11 -29.14 -19.77 24.26
CA PHE A 11 -29.59 -19.78 22.86
C PHE A 11 -29.53 -18.39 22.21
N VAL A 12 -29.78 -17.32 22.98
CA VAL A 12 -29.64 -15.94 22.53
C VAL A 12 -28.18 -15.56 22.32
N LEU A 13 -27.26 -16.04 23.17
CA LEU A 13 -25.80 -15.82 23.00
C LEU A 13 -25.24 -16.53 21.76
N LEU A 14 -25.77 -17.70 21.39
CA LEU A 14 -25.36 -18.43 20.19
C LEU A 14 -25.89 -17.80 18.90
N ALA A 15 -26.99 -17.06 18.93
CA ALA A 15 -27.58 -16.39 17.77
C ALA A 15 -26.81 -15.12 17.35
N ILE A 16 -26.00 -14.55 18.24
CA ILE A 16 -25.22 -13.32 17.96
C ILE A 16 -23.87 -13.65 17.27
N ALA A 17 -23.46 -14.92 17.22
CA ALA A 17 -22.17 -15.35 16.68
C ALA A 17 -22.13 -15.53 15.15
N CYS A 18 -23.25 -15.37 14.43
CA CYS A 18 -23.28 -15.40 12.97
C CYS A 18 -23.25 -13.98 12.39
N SER A 19 -22.11 -13.29 12.51
CA SER A 19 -21.85 -12.15 11.64
C SER A 19 -21.51 -12.69 10.24
N LYS A 20 -22.21 -12.22 9.21
CA LYS A 20 -21.78 -12.49 7.82
C LYS A 20 -20.38 -11.92 7.66
N PRO A 21 -19.46 -12.64 6.98
CA PRO A 21 -18.19 -12.06 6.61
C PRO A 21 -18.44 -10.82 5.73
N PRO A 22 -17.52 -9.82 5.75
CA PRO A 22 -17.64 -8.66 4.88
C PRO A 22 -17.57 -9.13 3.41
N GLU A 23 -18.43 -8.55 2.57
CA GLU A 23 -18.39 -8.73 1.12
C GLU A 23 -17.57 -7.56 0.56
N TYR A 24 -16.46 -7.84 -0.11
CA TYR A 24 -15.62 -6.85 -0.79
C TYR A 24 -15.94 -6.82 -2.28
N PRO A 25 -15.73 -5.67 -2.97
CA PRO A 25 -15.74 -5.61 -4.44
C PRO A 25 -14.74 -6.58 -5.05
N VAL A 26 -15.02 -7.06 -6.27
CA VAL A 26 -14.07 -7.89 -7.04
C VAL A 26 -12.84 -7.06 -7.45
N GLU A 27 -13.06 -5.78 -7.75
CA GLU A 27 -11.99 -4.83 -7.98
C GLU A 27 -11.25 -4.59 -6.64
N PRO A 28 -9.90 -4.70 -6.61
CA PRO A 28 -9.16 -4.47 -5.38
C PRO A 28 -9.30 -3.02 -4.91
N GLU A 29 -9.41 -2.82 -3.61
CA GLU A 29 -9.36 -1.50 -2.98
C GLU A 29 -8.13 -1.39 -2.10
N ILE A 30 -7.42 -0.25 -2.16
CA ILE A 30 -6.26 0.03 -1.33
C ILE A 30 -6.45 1.31 -0.53
N GLU A 31 -5.78 1.37 0.63
CA GLU A 31 -5.67 2.58 1.43
C GLU A 31 -4.21 2.79 1.88
N PHE A 32 -3.78 4.06 1.92
CA PHE A 32 -2.49 4.40 2.50
C PHE A 32 -2.60 4.40 4.02
N LEU A 33 -1.83 3.55 4.71
CA LEU A 33 -1.86 3.46 6.16
C LEU A 33 -0.77 4.31 6.81
N ARG A 34 0.51 4.09 6.45
CA ARG A 34 1.63 4.76 7.11
C ARG A 34 2.95 4.62 6.36
N LEU A 35 3.86 5.49 6.71
CA LEU A 35 5.31 5.35 6.53
C LEU A 35 5.94 4.98 7.88
N ASP A 36 7.05 4.26 7.88
CA ASP A 36 7.84 4.03 9.11
C ASP A 36 8.64 5.28 9.52
N ARG A 37 8.97 6.12 8.55
CA ARG A 37 9.56 7.46 8.70
C ARG A 37 9.20 8.33 7.50
N ASP A 38 9.36 9.63 7.64
CA ASP A 38 8.95 10.63 6.64
C ASP A 38 10.13 11.36 5.98
N THR A 39 11.36 10.89 6.18
CA THR A 39 12.56 11.59 5.71
C THR A 39 13.63 10.59 5.25
N PHE A 40 14.31 10.88 4.13
CA PHE A 40 15.54 10.22 3.69
C PHE A 40 16.52 11.23 3.05
N SER A 41 17.79 10.82 2.88
CA SER A 41 18.77 11.60 2.11
C SER A 41 18.61 11.34 0.61
N GLN A 42 18.83 12.36 -0.23
CA GLN A 42 18.78 12.17 -1.67
C GLN A 42 19.83 11.17 -2.16
N GLY A 43 19.55 10.50 -3.26
CA GLY A 43 20.49 9.57 -3.89
C GLY A 43 19.84 8.69 -4.94
N THR A 44 20.67 7.97 -5.70
CA THR A 44 20.25 7.00 -6.73
C THR A 44 20.46 5.56 -6.33
N GLY A 45 20.94 5.32 -5.10
CA GLY A 45 21.29 3.99 -4.61
C GLY A 45 20.20 3.35 -3.76
N LEU A 46 20.57 2.23 -3.13
CA LEU A 46 19.70 1.48 -2.22
C LEU A 46 20.12 1.66 -0.75
N GLN A 47 20.90 2.71 -0.44
CA GLN A 47 21.46 2.93 0.90
C GLN A 47 20.43 3.43 1.90
N ASP A 48 19.43 4.18 1.43
CA ASP A 48 18.39 4.72 2.27
C ASP A 48 17.01 4.36 1.73
N SER A 49 16.05 4.08 2.60
CA SER A 49 14.71 3.63 2.20
C SER A 49 13.69 3.88 3.30
N ILE A 50 12.44 3.96 2.93
CA ILE A 50 11.26 4.08 3.80
C ILE A 50 10.38 2.86 3.58
N TRP A 51 9.83 2.29 4.65
CA TRP A 51 8.78 1.29 4.53
C TRP A 51 7.43 1.98 4.36
N VAL A 52 6.77 1.65 3.25
CA VAL A 52 5.39 2.05 2.97
C VAL A 52 4.47 0.90 3.36
N THR A 53 3.40 1.19 4.07
CA THR A 53 2.36 0.22 4.41
C THR A 53 1.04 0.66 3.78
N LEU A 54 0.44 -0.22 3.00
CA LEU A 54 -0.90 -0.09 2.43
C LEU A 54 -1.82 -1.13 3.07
N GLY A 55 -3.07 -0.77 3.35
CA GLY A 55 -4.15 -1.72 3.53
C GLY A 55 -4.73 -2.12 2.18
N PHE A 56 -5.28 -3.32 2.07
CA PHE A 56 -6.02 -3.74 0.89
C PHE A 56 -7.20 -4.62 1.23
N THR A 57 -8.22 -4.61 0.35
CA THR A 57 -9.31 -5.58 0.30
C THR A 57 -9.52 -6.02 -1.15
N ASP A 58 -10.02 -7.25 -1.34
CA ASP A 58 -10.25 -7.83 -2.65
C ASP A 58 -11.29 -8.96 -2.56
N GLY A 59 -12.33 -8.90 -3.39
CA GLY A 59 -13.52 -9.75 -3.22
C GLY A 59 -13.36 -11.18 -3.72
N ASP A 60 -12.60 -11.43 -4.77
CA ASP A 60 -12.33 -12.77 -5.29
C ASP A 60 -10.96 -13.33 -4.87
N GLY A 61 -10.15 -12.50 -4.22
CA GLY A 61 -8.95 -12.93 -3.53
C GLY A 61 -7.78 -13.24 -4.46
N ASP A 62 -7.75 -12.66 -5.63
CA ASP A 62 -6.77 -13.00 -6.66
C ASP A 62 -5.56 -12.07 -6.71
N ILE A 63 -5.17 -11.50 -5.55
CA ILE A 63 -4.01 -10.61 -5.40
C ILE A 63 -2.68 -11.38 -5.46
N GLY A 64 -1.72 -10.74 -6.15
CA GLY A 64 -0.33 -11.18 -6.19
C GLY A 64 -0.02 -12.30 -7.17
N TYR A 65 1.26 -12.50 -7.43
CA TYR A 65 1.77 -13.46 -8.41
C TYR A 65 2.86 -14.34 -7.83
N GLU A 66 2.93 -15.57 -8.32
CA GLU A 66 4.04 -16.49 -8.06
C GLU A 66 5.39 -15.88 -8.47
N GLU A 67 6.47 -16.47 -8.00
CA GLU A 67 7.82 -16.05 -8.34
C GLU A 67 8.02 -16.06 -9.87
N GLY A 68 8.55 -14.93 -10.40
CA GLY A 68 8.70 -14.74 -11.86
C GLY A 68 7.47 -14.15 -12.56
N GLY A 69 6.36 -13.95 -11.85
CA GLY A 69 5.19 -13.23 -12.39
C GLY A 69 5.43 -11.75 -12.63
N PRO A 70 4.47 -11.04 -13.25
CA PRO A 70 4.58 -9.61 -13.56
C PRO A 70 4.59 -8.74 -12.29
N VAL A 71 5.05 -7.49 -12.43
CA VAL A 71 4.83 -6.44 -11.45
C VAL A 71 3.37 -6.03 -11.48
N ASN A 72 2.82 -5.68 -10.33
CA ASN A 72 1.41 -5.37 -10.19
C ASN A 72 1.08 -4.31 -9.12
N LEU A 73 2.09 -3.66 -8.57
CA LEU A 73 1.96 -2.46 -7.72
C LEU A 73 2.81 -1.37 -8.36
N PHE A 74 2.22 -0.22 -8.64
CA PHE A 74 2.81 0.86 -9.43
C PHE A 74 2.82 2.16 -8.65
N LEU A 75 3.93 2.89 -8.75
CA LEU A 75 4.14 4.19 -8.12
C LEU A 75 4.42 5.26 -9.15
N THR A 76 3.79 6.42 -8.98
CA THR A 76 4.02 7.63 -9.77
C THR A 76 4.57 8.74 -8.88
N ASP A 77 5.71 9.33 -9.23
CA ASP A 77 6.24 10.53 -8.56
C ASP A 77 5.41 11.74 -8.98
N LEU A 78 4.65 12.31 -8.04
CA LEU A 78 3.74 13.42 -8.30
C LEU A 78 4.45 14.75 -8.59
N ARG A 79 5.75 14.88 -8.30
CA ARG A 79 6.51 16.10 -8.64
C ARG A 79 6.64 16.29 -10.16
N LYS A 80 6.71 15.19 -10.91
CA LYS A 80 6.85 15.17 -12.37
C LYS A 80 5.74 14.43 -13.09
N ASN A 81 4.87 13.77 -12.36
CA ASN A 81 3.84 12.88 -12.88
C ASN A 81 4.42 11.80 -13.81
N VAL A 82 5.48 11.13 -13.35
CA VAL A 82 6.18 10.06 -14.08
C VAL A 82 6.24 8.80 -13.24
N ALA A 83 6.26 7.64 -13.91
CA ALA A 83 6.49 6.37 -13.24
C ALA A 83 7.80 6.42 -12.43
N ALA A 84 7.71 6.11 -11.14
CA ALA A 84 8.83 6.16 -10.21
C ALA A 84 9.39 4.76 -9.95
N ASP A 85 8.51 3.81 -9.57
CA ASP A 85 8.90 2.45 -9.24
C ASP A 85 7.72 1.49 -9.46
N ASN A 86 8.00 0.19 -9.41
CA ASN A 86 6.98 -0.84 -9.46
C ASN A 86 7.45 -2.07 -8.67
N PHE A 87 6.48 -2.81 -8.13
CA PHE A 87 6.74 -3.97 -7.28
C PHE A 87 5.84 -5.13 -7.70
N ARG A 88 6.30 -6.34 -7.42
CA ARG A 88 5.47 -7.52 -7.49
C ARG A 88 4.97 -7.85 -6.08
N ILE A 89 3.67 -7.86 -5.90
CA ILE A 89 3.03 -8.40 -4.70
C ILE A 89 3.18 -9.92 -4.78
N PRO A 90 3.74 -10.58 -3.75
CA PRO A 90 3.81 -12.04 -3.72
C PRO A 90 2.43 -12.67 -3.78
N PHE A 91 2.35 -13.88 -4.32
CA PHE A 91 1.12 -14.66 -4.36
C PHE A 91 0.53 -14.83 -2.95
N ILE A 92 -0.73 -14.48 -2.82
CA ILE A 92 -1.52 -14.68 -1.60
C ILE A 92 -2.52 -15.79 -1.91
N PRO A 93 -2.47 -16.93 -1.19
CA PRO A 93 -3.45 -18.00 -1.40
C PRO A 93 -4.86 -17.54 -1.04
N GLU A 94 -5.83 -17.92 -1.85
CA GLU A 94 -7.24 -17.70 -1.52
C GLU A 94 -7.62 -18.45 -0.23
N LEU A 95 -8.18 -17.73 0.74
CA LEU A 95 -8.55 -18.28 2.05
C LEU A 95 -9.95 -18.92 2.05
N GLY A 96 -10.28 -19.68 1.00
CA GLY A 96 -11.55 -20.40 0.89
C GLY A 96 -12.68 -19.60 0.22
N ALA A 97 -13.72 -20.31 -0.19
CA ALA A 97 -14.77 -19.78 -1.05
C ALA A 97 -15.48 -18.54 -0.47
N ASN A 98 -15.49 -17.46 -1.21
CA ASN A 98 -16.38 -16.29 -1.14
C ASN A 98 -16.19 -15.30 0.02
N ASN A 99 -15.03 -15.26 0.69
CA ASN A 99 -14.83 -14.31 1.79
C ASN A 99 -13.92 -13.11 1.42
N GLY A 100 -13.40 -13.09 0.20
CA GLY A 100 -12.41 -12.09 -0.22
C GLY A 100 -11.12 -12.14 0.60
N LEU A 101 -10.20 -11.27 0.30
CA LEU A 101 -8.97 -11.03 1.03
C LEU A 101 -8.96 -9.64 1.63
N GLN A 102 -8.34 -9.52 2.80
CA GLN A 102 -7.94 -8.23 3.38
C GLN A 102 -6.60 -8.38 4.08
N GLY A 103 -5.80 -7.35 4.08
CA GLY A 103 -4.51 -7.39 4.73
C GLY A 103 -3.69 -6.12 4.57
N GLU A 104 -2.41 -6.22 4.91
CA GLU A 104 -1.43 -5.15 4.72
C GLU A 104 -0.34 -5.61 3.74
N ILE A 105 0.04 -4.71 2.84
CA ILE A 105 1.19 -4.85 1.95
C ILE A 105 2.26 -3.89 2.43
N GLN A 106 3.49 -4.38 2.59
CA GLN A 106 4.64 -3.55 2.93
C GLN A 106 5.72 -3.68 1.87
N PHE A 107 6.24 -2.54 1.43
CA PHE A 107 7.35 -2.50 0.49
C PHE A 107 8.33 -1.37 0.83
N LYS A 108 9.57 -1.51 0.34
CA LYS A 108 10.60 -0.48 0.51
C LYS A 108 10.57 0.49 -0.65
N LEU A 109 10.38 1.76 -0.32
CA LEU A 109 10.59 2.88 -1.22
C LEU A 109 12.01 3.38 -1.00
N PHE A 110 12.84 3.28 -2.03
CA PHE A 110 14.23 3.73 -1.97
C PHE A 110 14.35 5.23 -2.21
N GLN A 111 15.48 5.78 -1.77
CA GLN A 111 15.81 7.19 -1.94
C GLN A 111 15.74 7.63 -3.41
N THR A 112 15.42 8.89 -3.62
CA THR A 112 15.42 9.56 -4.92
C THR A 112 16.14 10.89 -4.84
N CYS A 113 16.44 11.50 -5.99
CA CYS A 113 17.09 12.81 -6.06
C CYS A 113 16.10 13.94 -5.79
N CYS A 114 16.61 15.00 -5.21
CA CYS A 114 15.92 16.28 -5.16
C CYS A 114 15.71 16.84 -6.57
N ILE A 115 14.63 17.61 -6.73
CA ILE A 115 14.27 18.32 -7.95
C ILE A 115 14.25 19.80 -7.62
N PHE A 116 15.11 20.56 -8.30
CA PHE A 116 15.27 21.98 -8.00
C PHE A 116 14.53 22.87 -8.98
N PRO A 117 14.02 24.05 -8.55
CA PRO A 117 13.45 25.05 -9.43
C PRO A 117 14.45 25.44 -10.54
N GLY A 118 13.99 25.46 -11.80
CA GLY A 118 14.85 25.77 -12.94
C GLY A 118 15.87 24.68 -13.33
N GLY A 119 15.90 23.53 -12.62
CA GLY A 119 16.80 22.41 -12.94
C GLY A 119 18.25 22.60 -12.55
N ILE A 120 18.58 23.55 -11.68
CA ILE A 120 19.92 23.82 -11.17
C ILE A 120 19.87 23.89 -9.63
N PRO A 121 20.75 23.16 -8.90
CA PRO A 121 21.70 22.16 -9.39
C PRO A 121 21.05 20.96 -10.07
N LEU A 122 21.85 20.09 -10.69
CA LEU A 122 21.35 18.86 -11.30
C LEU A 122 20.79 17.91 -10.22
N PRO A 123 19.87 16.99 -10.55
CA PRO A 123 19.37 16.01 -9.60
C PRO A 123 20.50 15.24 -8.92
N CYS A 124 20.38 15.03 -7.61
CA CYS A 124 21.40 14.41 -6.75
C CYS A 124 22.69 15.21 -6.52
N GLU A 125 22.80 16.43 -7.01
CA GLU A 125 23.87 17.34 -6.58
C GLU A 125 23.43 18.02 -5.27
N PRO A 126 24.33 18.13 -4.26
CA PRO A 126 24.02 18.85 -3.03
C PRO A 126 23.67 20.32 -3.28
N SER A 127 22.69 20.84 -2.54
CA SER A 127 22.29 22.23 -2.61
C SER A 127 22.22 22.89 -1.24
N THR A 128 22.96 23.97 -1.06
CA THR A 128 22.84 24.82 0.13
C THR A 128 21.69 25.81 0.04
N GLU A 129 21.28 26.16 -1.16
CA GLU A 129 20.14 27.06 -1.42
C GLU A 129 18.80 26.34 -1.21
N PHE A 130 18.74 25.06 -1.61
CA PHE A 130 17.57 24.20 -1.48
C PHE A 130 17.92 22.95 -0.67
N PRO A 131 18.04 23.05 0.67
CA PRO A 131 18.50 21.94 1.49
C PRO A 131 17.49 20.80 1.61
N PHE A 132 16.25 21.03 1.20
CA PHE A 132 15.16 20.04 1.25
C PHE A 132 14.31 20.08 -0.01
N ASP A 133 13.73 18.92 -0.35
CA ASP A 133 12.66 18.74 -1.32
C ASP A 133 11.58 17.87 -0.70
N THR A 134 10.39 17.83 -1.30
CA THR A 134 9.27 17.01 -0.80
C THR A 134 8.69 16.21 -1.95
N VAL A 135 8.53 14.91 -1.75
CA VAL A 135 7.89 14.00 -2.71
C VAL A 135 6.65 13.34 -2.13
N GLN A 136 5.67 13.11 -2.97
CA GLN A 136 4.53 12.22 -2.71
C GLN A 136 4.40 11.27 -3.91
N TYR A 137 3.91 10.08 -3.64
CA TYR A 137 3.67 9.07 -4.67
C TYR A 137 2.19 8.74 -4.75
N GLU A 138 1.66 8.70 -5.96
CA GLU A 138 0.39 8.06 -6.25
C GLU A 138 0.64 6.56 -6.45
N ILE A 139 -0.21 5.72 -5.86
CA ILE A 139 -0.05 4.27 -5.85
C ILE A 139 -1.36 3.62 -6.31
N TYR A 140 -1.24 2.60 -7.16
CA TYR A 140 -2.33 1.71 -7.51
C TYR A 140 -1.80 0.28 -7.73
N MET A 141 -2.69 -0.70 -7.71
CA MET A 141 -2.35 -2.09 -7.99
C MET A 141 -3.28 -2.70 -9.03
N ILE A 142 -2.87 -3.84 -9.59
CA ILE A 142 -3.66 -4.64 -10.54
C ILE A 142 -3.68 -6.08 -10.00
N ASP A 143 -4.86 -6.71 -9.96
CA ASP A 143 -5.04 -8.10 -9.59
C ASP A 143 -4.69 -9.07 -10.75
N ARG A 144 -4.89 -10.39 -10.56
CA ARG A 144 -4.63 -11.40 -11.59
C ARG A 144 -5.67 -11.40 -12.70
N ALA A 145 -6.90 -10.97 -12.43
CA ALA A 145 -7.96 -10.82 -13.44
C ALA A 145 -7.77 -9.58 -14.32
N GLY A 146 -6.89 -8.62 -13.89
CA GLY A 146 -6.60 -7.39 -14.59
C GLY A 146 -7.43 -6.19 -14.11
N ASN A 147 -8.14 -6.30 -12.99
CA ASN A 147 -8.86 -5.17 -12.41
C ASN A 147 -7.86 -4.21 -11.72
N GLU A 148 -8.04 -2.91 -11.96
CA GLU A 148 -7.23 -1.86 -11.36
C GLU A 148 -7.90 -1.37 -10.07
N SER A 149 -7.11 -1.19 -8.99
CA SER A 149 -7.58 -0.62 -7.73
C SER A 149 -7.88 0.88 -7.86
N ASN A 150 -8.49 1.44 -6.83
CA ASN A 150 -8.45 2.89 -6.60
C ASN A 150 -7.00 3.37 -6.46
N ARG A 151 -6.79 4.70 -6.60
CA ARG A 151 -5.49 5.35 -6.42
C ARG A 151 -5.41 6.03 -5.07
N VAL A 152 -4.29 5.85 -4.37
CA VAL A 152 -4.00 6.50 -3.09
C VAL A 152 -2.71 7.29 -3.17
N THR A 153 -2.60 8.33 -2.34
CA THR A 153 -1.40 9.17 -2.28
C THR A 153 -0.73 8.99 -0.93
N THR A 154 0.60 8.86 -0.93
CA THR A 154 1.38 8.80 0.32
C THR A 154 1.30 10.11 1.11
N ALA A 155 1.60 10.05 2.41
CA ALA A 155 1.99 11.25 3.13
C ALA A 155 3.22 11.90 2.46
N PRO A 156 3.42 13.21 2.61
CA PRO A 156 4.63 13.89 2.13
C PRO A 156 5.89 13.28 2.75
N ILE A 157 6.91 13.06 1.92
CA ILE A 157 8.23 12.57 2.31
C ILE A 157 9.24 13.68 2.08
N LEU A 158 9.98 14.03 3.12
CA LEU A 158 11.03 15.03 3.06
C LEU A 158 12.33 14.40 2.55
N ILE A 159 12.95 15.00 1.54
CA ILE A 159 14.25 14.60 1.01
C ILE A 159 15.28 15.63 1.46
N ARG A 160 16.35 15.17 2.11
CA ARG A 160 17.50 16.03 2.41
C ARG A 160 18.40 16.08 1.17
N CYS A 161 18.70 17.29 0.73
CA CYS A 161 19.44 17.55 -0.53
C CYS A 161 20.93 17.92 -0.30
N ASP A 162 21.42 17.75 0.93
CA ASP A 162 22.79 17.98 1.38
C ASP A 162 23.71 16.75 1.22
#